data_742adbfb63c738aced4a8e2120ba4ca0
#
_entry.id   742adbfb63c738aced4a8e2120ba4ca0
#
_cell.length_a   1.000
_cell.length_b   1.000
_cell.length_c   1.000
_cell.angle_alpha   90.00
_cell.angle_beta   90.00
_cell.angle_gamma   90.00
#
_symmetry.space_group_name_H-M   'P 1'
#
loop_
_entity.id
_entity.type
_entity.pdbx_description
1 polymer ?
#
loop_
_entity_poly.entity_id
_entity_poly.type
_entity_poly.pdbx_seq_one_letter_code
_entity_poly.pdbx_strand_id
1 'polypeptide(L)'
;MNLNDKIYIAGHTGMVGCAIVRQLEFRGFANLLVRTHKELDLINQSQVQSFFQQEKPDYVILAAAKVGGIHSNNTYPADFIYQNMMIEANIINSAYENKVKRLLFLGSTCIYPKAVEQPMREDALLTGVLEPTNEPYALAKIAGIKLCESYNRQHGTDFRSVMPTNLYGINDNFYSENSHVIPALMRRFHEAKVNKDAEVVVWGTGNAMREFLYVDDMAVASLFVLEL
;
A
#
# COMPACT_ATOMS: atom_id res chain seq x y z
N MET A 1 1.65 -6.92 20.30
CA MET A 1 3.02 -7.30 19.84
C MET A 1 4.01 -7.13 20.99
N ASN A 2 5.05 -7.99 21.09
CA ASN A 2 6.14 -7.85 22.04
C ASN A 2 7.34 -7.19 21.37
N LEU A 3 8.16 -6.43 22.11
CA LEU A 3 9.31 -5.71 21.55
C LEU A 3 10.36 -6.61 20.87
N ASN A 4 10.39 -7.90 21.23
CA ASN A 4 11.31 -8.88 20.64
C ASN A 4 10.73 -9.63 19.43
N ASP A 5 9.45 -9.44 19.09
CA ASP A 5 8.84 -10.09 17.94
C ASP A 5 9.55 -9.64 16.64
N LYS A 6 9.76 -10.59 15.75
CA LYS A 6 10.35 -10.33 14.42
C LYS A 6 9.26 -9.82 13.47
N ILE A 7 9.40 -8.59 13.00
CA ILE A 7 8.40 -7.94 12.15
C ILE A 7 8.99 -7.73 10.76
N TYR A 8 8.39 -8.33 9.74
CA TYR A 8 8.76 -8.10 8.35
C TYR A 8 7.93 -6.98 7.74
N ILE A 9 8.60 -5.94 7.24
CA ILE A 9 7.99 -4.82 6.54
C ILE A 9 8.36 -4.90 5.05
N ALA A 10 7.45 -5.47 4.25
CA ALA A 10 7.59 -5.50 2.80
C ALA A 10 7.32 -4.11 2.23
N GLY A 11 8.28 -3.54 1.48
CA GLY A 11 8.15 -2.21 0.90
C GLY A 11 8.64 -1.06 1.81
N HIS A 12 9.57 -1.34 2.71
CA HIS A 12 10.13 -0.39 3.69
C HIS A 12 10.77 0.87 3.08
N THR A 13 11.15 0.86 1.82
CA THR A 13 11.74 2.02 1.12
C THR A 13 10.71 3.00 0.56
N GLY A 14 9.44 2.58 0.44
CA GLY A 14 8.35 3.44 0.01
C GLY A 14 7.84 4.37 1.12
N MET A 15 7.06 5.38 0.77
CA MET A 15 6.50 6.37 1.71
C MET A 15 5.85 5.71 2.93
N VAL A 16 4.95 4.76 2.70
CA VAL A 16 4.20 4.07 3.75
C VAL A 16 5.09 3.15 4.58
N GLY A 17 5.89 2.30 3.91
CA GLY A 17 6.79 1.37 4.61
C GLY A 17 7.81 2.09 5.49
N CYS A 18 8.39 3.20 5.00
CA CYS A 18 9.26 4.08 5.80
C CYS A 18 8.56 4.66 7.03
N ALA A 19 7.31 5.12 6.90
CA ALA A 19 6.54 5.65 8.02
C ALA A 19 6.28 4.58 9.08
N ILE A 20 5.94 3.37 8.65
CA ILE A 20 5.73 2.22 9.55
C ILE A 20 7.03 1.86 10.29
N VAL A 21 8.16 1.80 9.59
CA VAL A 21 9.48 1.55 10.22
C VAL A 21 9.77 2.62 11.28
N ARG A 22 9.64 3.91 10.96
CA ARG A 22 9.85 5.01 11.92
C ARG A 22 8.97 4.85 13.17
N GLN A 23 7.69 4.48 12.99
CA GLN A 23 6.77 4.30 14.12
C GLN A 23 7.11 3.07 14.97
N LEU A 24 7.53 1.98 14.37
CA LEU A 24 8.00 0.78 15.10
C LEU A 24 9.27 1.08 15.90
N GLU A 25 10.25 1.74 15.29
CA GLU A 25 11.49 2.16 15.96
C GLU A 25 11.20 3.12 17.12
N PHE A 26 10.32 4.11 16.91
CA PHE A 26 9.90 5.04 17.95
C PHE A 26 9.23 4.33 19.15
N ARG A 27 8.51 3.24 18.90
CA ARG A 27 7.89 2.39 19.94
C ARG A 27 8.86 1.39 20.58
N GLY A 28 10.14 1.36 20.15
CA GLY A 28 11.19 0.52 20.72
C GLY A 28 11.29 -0.88 20.12
N PHE A 29 10.62 -1.18 19.01
CA PHE A 29 10.81 -2.43 18.29
C PHE A 29 12.16 -2.40 17.57
N ALA A 30 13.05 -3.35 17.85
CA ALA A 30 14.39 -3.42 17.28
C ALA A 30 14.57 -4.60 16.29
N ASN A 31 13.68 -5.58 16.31
CA ASN A 31 13.80 -6.78 15.46
C ASN A 31 12.99 -6.59 14.16
N LEU A 32 13.33 -5.54 13.39
CA LEU A 32 12.68 -5.21 12.14
C LEU A 32 13.41 -5.87 10.97
N LEU A 33 12.68 -6.65 10.21
CA LEU A 33 13.17 -7.34 9.03
C LEU A 33 12.75 -6.59 7.78
N VAL A 34 13.70 -6.14 7.01
CA VAL A 34 13.48 -5.39 5.76
C VAL A 34 14.37 -5.95 4.63
N ARG A 35 13.88 -5.90 3.40
CA ARG A 35 14.65 -6.28 2.20
C ARG A 35 14.30 -5.32 1.06
N THR A 36 15.31 -4.87 0.38
CA THR A 36 15.15 -4.10 -0.86
C THR A 36 14.70 -5.03 -1.99
N HIS A 37 14.16 -4.46 -3.08
CA HIS A 37 13.79 -5.25 -4.27
C HIS A 37 14.98 -6.03 -4.88
N LYS A 38 16.20 -5.53 -4.74
CA LYS A 38 17.41 -6.23 -5.22
C LYS A 38 17.77 -7.45 -4.38
N GLU A 39 17.43 -7.42 -3.09
CA GLU A 39 17.71 -8.52 -2.14
C GLU A 39 16.60 -9.57 -2.14
N LEU A 40 15.36 -9.15 -2.41
CA LEU A 40 14.18 -10.02 -2.43
C LEU A 40 13.18 -9.50 -3.46
N ASP A 41 13.07 -10.20 -4.59
CA ASP A 41 12.03 -9.93 -5.56
C ASP A 41 10.72 -10.61 -5.14
N LEU A 42 9.75 -9.81 -4.72
CA LEU A 42 8.46 -10.31 -4.22
C LEU A 42 7.57 -10.94 -5.29
N ILE A 43 7.89 -10.73 -6.58
CA ILE A 43 7.22 -11.41 -7.70
C ILE A 43 7.73 -12.85 -7.83
N ASN A 44 8.96 -13.11 -7.40
CA ASN A 44 9.57 -14.43 -7.46
C ASN A 44 9.12 -15.30 -6.27
N GLN A 45 8.18 -16.20 -6.52
CA GLN A 45 7.59 -17.08 -5.50
C GLN A 45 8.65 -17.87 -4.72
N SER A 46 9.63 -18.46 -5.41
CA SER A 46 10.63 -19.30 -4.74
C SER A 46 11.55 -18.50 -3.81
N GLN A 47 11.90 -17.27 -4.19
CA GLN A 47 12.66 -16.37 -3.31
C GLN A 47 11.86 -16.00 -2.06
N VAL A 48 10.57 -15.66 -2.22
CA VAL A 48 9.70 -15.32 -1.09
C VAL A 48 9.53 -16.51 -0.15
N GLN A 49 9.25 -17.70 -0.68
CA GLN A 49 9.13 -18.91 0.14
C GLN A 49 10.42 -19.21 0.92
N SER A 50 11.57 -19.18 0.25
CA SER A 50 12.87 -19.39 0.91
C SER A 50 13.14 -18.38 2.01
N PHE A 51 12.83 -17.10 1.74
CA PHE A 51 12.98 -16.03 2.72
C PHE A 51 12.13 -16.26 3.96
N PHE A 52 10.85 -16.58 3.81
CA PHE A 52 9.95 -16.86 4.94
C PHE A 52 10.37 -18.09 5.74
N GLN A 53 10.83 -19.15 5.07
CA GLN A 53 11.33 -20.38 5.72
C GLN A 53 12.58 -20.11 6.57
N GLN A 54 13.47 -19.24 6.10
CA GLN A 54 14.71 -18.88 6.81
C GLN A 54 14.47 -17.90 7.95
N GLU A 55 13.74 -16.81 7.66
CA GLU A 55 13.58 -15.70 8.59
C GLU A 55 12.47 -15.92 9.63
N LYS A 56 11.40 -16.62 9.27
CA LYS A 56 10.25 -16.93 10.14
C LYS A 56 9.73 -15.70 10.89
N PRO A 57 9.26 -14.66 10.21
CA PRO A 57 8.74 -13.47 10.88
C PRO A 57 7.51 -13.81 11.73
N ASP A 58 7.37 -13.17 12.89
CA ASP A 58 6.18 -13.27 13.75
C ASP A 58 5.01 -12.46 13.18
N TYR A 59 5.32 -11.28 12.62
CA TYR A 59 4.36 -10.35 12.03
C TYR A 59 4.81 -9.91 10.65
N VAL A 60 3.86 -9.64 9.79
CA VAL A 60 4.11 -9.14 8.43
C VAL A 60 3.27 -7.90 8.16
N ILE A 61 3.89 -6.86 7.63
CA ILE A 61 3.21 -5.68 7.12
C ILE A 61 3.50 -5.57 5.63
N LEU A 62 2.48 -5.78 4.81
CA LEU A 62 2.59 -5.76 3.35
C LEU A 62 2.25 -4.36 2.82
N ALA A 63 3.27 -3.51 2.77
CA ALA A 63 3.23 -2.17 2.19
C ALA A 63 3.83 -2.12 0.77
N ALA A 64 4.40 -3.23 0.30
CA ALA A 64 4.95 -3.33 -1.05
C ALA A 64 3.83 -3.43 -2.09
N ALA A 65 3.89 -2.58 -3.10
CA ALA A 65 3.01 -2.63 -4.26
C ALA A 65 3.63 -1.85 -5.42
N LYS A 66 3.25 -2.19 -6.66
CA LYS A 66 3.45 -1.30 -7.79
C LYS A 66 2.35 -0.24 -7.74
N VAL A 67 2.74 1.00 -7.47
CA VAL A 67 1.83 2.14 -7.34
C VAL A 67 2.20 3.24 -8.33
N GLY A 68 1.24 4.09 -8.67
CA GLY A 68 1.45 5.24 -9.55
C GLY A 68 0.18 6.05 -9.76
N GLY A 69 0.32 7.24 -10.32
CA GLY A 69 -0.79 8.10 -10.69
C GLY A 69 -1.65 7.53 -11.83
N ILE A 70 -2.71 8.24 -12.19
CA ILE A 70 -3.67 7.84 -13.24
C ILE A 70 -2.96 7.54 -14.57
N HIS A 71 -2.00 8.39 -14.98
CA HIS A 71 -1.25 8.19 -16.21
C HIS A 71 -0.52 6.86 -16.25
N SER A 72 0.21 6.53 -15.18
CA SER A 72 0.97 5.29 -15.05
C SER A 72 0.08 4.04 -15.07
N ASN A 73 -1.04 4.08 -14.33
CA ASN A 73 -2.03 2.99 -14.32
C ASN A 73 -2.62 2.73 -15.70
N ASN A 74 -2.98 3.80 -16.42
CA ASN A 74 -3.56 3.69 -17.74
C ASN A 74 -2.56 3.25 -18.83
N THR A 75 -1.27 3.55 -18.63
CA THR A 75 -0.21 3.21 -19.60
C THR A 75 0.29 1.77 -19.42
N TYR A 76 0.35 1.26 -18.19
CA TYR A 76 0.93 -0.05 -17.85
C TYR A 76 -0.06 -0.99 -17.14
N PRO A 77 -1.30 -1.17 -17.63
CA PRO A 77 -2.35 -1.90 -16.89
C PRO A 77 -1.97 -3.34 -16.58
N ALA A 78 -1.33 -4.05 -17.51
CA ALA A 78 -0.89 -5.43 -17.32
C ALA A 78 0.15 -5.56 -16.19
N ASP A 79 1.10 -4.64 -16.13
CA ASP A 79 2.11 -4.61 -15.07
C ASP A 79 1.48 -4.37 -13.70
N PHE A 80 0.52 -3.45 -13.62
CA PHE A 80 -0.13 -3.12 -12.34
C PHE A 80 -0.92 -4.29 -11.79
N ILE A 81 -1.72 -4.99 -12.62
CA ILE A 81 -2.47 -6.14 -12.14
C ILE A 81 -1.53 -7.31 -11.83
N TYR A 82 -0.64 -7.68 -12.74
CA TYR A 82 0.20 -8.86 -12.60
C TYR A 82 1.16 -8.76 -11.41
N GLN A 83 1.94 -7.66 -11.33
CA GLN A 83 2.95 -7.51 -10.29
C GLN A 83 2.32 -7.45 -8.90
N ASN A 84 1.22 -6.70 -8.73
CA ASN A 84 0.54 -6.63 -7.44
C ASN A 84 -0.06 -7.97 -7.03
N MET A 85 -0.73 -8.68 -7.93
CA MET A 85 -1.26 -10.02 -7.64
C MET A 85 -0.17 -10.99 -7.21
N MET A 86 0.98 -11.00 -7.89
CA MET A 86 2.10 -11.88 -7.53
C MET A 86 2.70 -11.52 -6.17
N ILE A 87 2.94 -10.24 -5.90
CA ILE A 87 3.44 -9.77 -4.59
C ILE A 87 2.51 -10.22 -3.47
N GLU A 88 1.23 -9.95 -3.61
CA GLU A 88 0.20 -10.24 -2.61
C GLU A 88 0.04 -11.76 -2.39
N ALA A 89 -0.11 -12.52 -3.46
CA ALA A 89 -0.25 -13.98 -3.38
C ALA A 89 0.98 -14.64 -2.73
N ASN A 90 2.18 -14.26 -3.15
CA ASN A 90 3.41 -14.83 -2.62
C ASN A 90 3.59 -14.56 -1.13
N ILE A 91 3.38 -13.30 -0.69
CA ILE A 91 3.54 -12.90 0.71
C ILE A 91 2.46 -13.54 1.60
N ILE A 92 1.18 -13.44 1.20
CA ILE A 92 0.06 -13.92 2.02
C ILE A 92 0.13 -15.45 2.18
N ASN A 93 0.40 -16.18 1.08
CA ASN A 93 0.55 -17.62 1.17
C ASN A 93 1.77 -18.03 2.02
N SER A 94 2.93 -17.40 1.81
CA SER A 94 4.14 -17.70 2.59
C SER A 94 3.96 -17.37 4.08
N ALA A 95 3.22 -16.31 4.40
CA ALA A 95 2.88 -15.97 5.78
C ALA A 95 2.06 -17.08 6.45
N TYR A 96 1.06 -17.63 5.74
CA TYR A 96 0.28 -18.77 6.23
C TYR A 96 1.15 -20.03 6.42
N GLU A 97 1.91 -20.43 5.40
CA GLU A 97 2.77 -21.64 5.45
C GLU A 97 3.79 -21.58 6.61
N ASN A 98 4.28 -20.38 6.94
CA ASN A 98 5.27 -20.18 8.02
C ASN A 98 4.65 -19.74 9.36
N LYS A 99 3.33 -19.84 9.51
CA LYS A 99 2.59 -19.60 10.76
C LYS A 99 2.81 -18.20 11.33
N VAL A 100 2.84 -17.20 10.47
CA VAL A 100 2.86 -15.78 10.87
C VAL A 100 1.67 -15.52 11.79
N LYS A 101 1.91 -14.89 12.94
CA LYS A 101 0.87 -14.62 13.94
C LYS A 101 -0.21 -13.70 13.41
N ARG A 102 0.21 -12.60 12.76
CA ARG A 102 -0.68 -11.63 12.12
C ARG A 102 -0.02 -11.04 10.88
N LEU A 103 -0.85 -10.77 9.88
CA LEU A 103 -0.45 -10.02 8.69
C LEU A 103 -1.36 -8.79 8.54
N LEU A 104 -0.76 -7.64 8.23
CA LEU A 104 -1.49 -6.44 7.83
C LEU A 104 -1.27 -6.19 6.34
N PHE A 105 -2.36 -6.25 5.58
CA PHE A 105 -2.39 -5.95 4.15
C PHE A 105 -2.88 -4.51 3.91
N LEU A 106 -2.11 -3.75 3.14
CA LEU A 106 -2.51 -2.42 2.75
C LEU A 106 -3.28 -2.48 1.42
N GLY A 107 -4.59 -2.33 1.50
CA GLY A 107 -5.48 -2.11 0.38
C GLY A 107 -5.41 -0.68 -0.14
N SER A 108 -6.51 -0.20 -0.67
CA SER A 108 -6.66 1.19 -1.16
C SER A 108 -8.14 1.52 -1.32
N THR A 109 -8.53 2.77 -1.14
CA THR A 109 -9.93 3.20 -1.40
C THR A 109 -10.34 3.14 -2.87
N CYS A 110 -9.41 2.96 -3.81
CA CYS A 110 -9.75 2.76 -5.22
C CYS A 110 -10.48 1.44 -5.54
N ILE A 111 -10.59 0.53 -4.57
CA ILE A 111 -11.34 -0.72 -4.67
C ILE A 111 -12.85 -0.53 -4.66
N TYR A 112 -13.34 0.63 -4.22
CA TYR A 112 -14.77 0.91 -4.16
C TYR A 112 -15.31 1.34 -5.54
N PRO A 113 -16.61 1.10 -5.80
CA PRO A 113 -17.23 1.50 -7.05
C PRO A 113 -17.09 3.00 -7.34
N LYS A 114 -16.92 3.35 -8.61
CA LYS A 114 -16.80 4.75 -9.05
C LYS A 114 -17.97 5.63 -8.61
N ALA A 115 -19.19 5.10 -8.66
CA ALA A 115 -20.43 5.80 -8.34
C ALA A 115 -21.03 5.28 -7.02
N VAL A 116 -20.20 5.23 -5.96
CA VAL A 116 -20.67 4.84 -4.63
C VAL A 116 -21.15 6.04 -3.84
N GLU A 117 -22.15 5.83 -2.97
CA GLU A 117 -22.66 6.84 -2.05
C GLU A 117 -21.56 7.33 -1.08
N GLN A 118 -21.60 8.63 -0.77
CA GLN A 118 -20.63 9.26 0.15
C GLN A 118 -21.31 9.61 1.49
N PRO A 119 -20.63 9.32 2.62
CA PRO A 119 -19.29 8.70 2.78
C PRO A 119 -19.29 7.23 2.40
N MET A 120 -18.19 6.79 1.75
CA MET A 120 -18.04 5.39 1.34
C MET A 120 -18.04 4.43 2.55
N ARG A 121 -18.81 3.35 2.44
CA ARG A 121 -18.87 2.28 3.44
C ARG A 121 -18.07 1.06 2.98
N GLU A 122 -17.53 0.30 3.92
CA GLU A 122 -16.75 -0.91 3.60
C GLU A 122 -17.58 -2.00 2.88
N ASP A 123 -18.90 -2.07 3.18
CA ASP A 123 -19.82 -3.02 2.55
C ASP A 123 -20.16 -2.68 1.09
N ALA A 124 -19.72 -1.53 0.58
CA ALA A 124 -19.84 -1.17 -0.83
C ALA A 124 -18.84 -1.90 -1.75
N LEU A 125 -17.90 -2.66 -1.20
CA LEU A 125 -16.95 -3.44 -1.97
C LEU A 125 -17.67 -4.42 -2.92
N LEU A 126 -17.32 -4.39 -4.22
CA LEU A 126 -17.88 -5.25 -5.28
C LEU A 126 -19.38 -5.01 -5.58
N THR A 127 -19.95 -3.87 -5.21
CA THR A 127 -21.35 -3.54 -5.51
C THR A 127 -21.56 -2.79 -6.81
N GLY A 128 -20.49 -2.44 -7.54
CA GLY A 128 -20.58 -1.72 -8.81
C GLY A 128 -19.25 -1.69 -9.58
N VAL A 129 -19.25 -0.97 -10.71
CA VAL A 129 -18.08 -0.88 -11.59
C VAL A 129 -17.01 0.03 -10.98
N LEU A 130 -15.75 -0.37 -11.18
CA LEU A 130 -14.58 0.37 -10.74
C LEU A 130 -14.28 1.55 -11.66
N GLU A 131 -13.39 2.45 -11.22
CA GLU A 131 -12.85 3.51 -12.09
C GLU A 131 -11.94 2.89 -13.17
N PRO A 132 -12.28 2.99 -14.48
CA PRO A 132 -11.57 2.27 -15.53
C PRO A 132 -10.07 2.56 -15.62
N THR A 133 -9.64 3.77 -15.24
CA THR A 133 -8.24 4.17 -15.35
C THR A 133 -7.32 3.49 -14.34
N ASN A 134 -7.84 2.95 -13.25
CA ASN A 134 -7.08 2.23 -12.23
C ASN A 134 -7.67 0.85 -11.90
N GLU A 135 -8.63 0.37 -12.68
CA GLU A 135 -9.30 -0.92 -12.48
C GLU A 135 -8.30 -2.09 -12.31
N PRO A 136 -7.23 -2.24 -13.13
CA PRO A 136 -6.26 -3.31 -12.97
C PRO A 136 -5.59 -3.33 -11.58
N TYR A 137 -5.22 -2.18 -11.06
CA TYR A 137 -4.67 -2.05 -9.70
C TYR A 137 -5.73 -2.35 -8.63
N ALA A 138 -6.92 -1.82 -8.79
CA ALA A 138 -8.03 -2.04 -7.87
C ALA A 138 -8.41 -3.53 -7.79
N LEU A 139 -8.47 -4.24 -8.92
CA LEU A 139 -8.72 -5.68 -8.96
C LEU A 139 -7.66 -6.48 -8.21
N ALA A 140 -6.39 -6.15 -8.38
CA ALA A 140 -5.33 -6.79 -7.60
C ALA A 140 -5.54 -6.56 -6.09
N LYS A 141 -5.79 -5.31 -5.67
CA LYS A 141 -6.05 -5.00 -4.25
C LYS A 141 -7.28 -5.70 -3.68
N ILE A 142 -8.36 -5.81 -4.45
CA ILE A 142 -9.53 -6.61 -4.07
C ILE A 142 -9.14 -8.09 -3.90
N ALA A 143 -8.35 -8.64 -4.82
CA ALA A 143 -7.89 -10.04 -4.73
C ALA A 143 -7.08 -10.27 -3.45
N GLY A 144 -6.16 -9.37 -3.08
CA GLY A 144 -5.39 -9.45 -1.84
C GLY A 144 -6.26 -9.43 -0.59
N ILE A 145 -7.27 -8.54 -0.52
CA ILE A 145 -8.23 -8.48 0.59
C ILE A 145 -9.00 -9.80 0.68
N LYS A 146 -9.56 -10.28 -0.45
CA LYS A 146 -10.32 -11.53 -0.49
C LYS A 146 -9.46 -12.76 -0.19
N LEU A 147 -8.17 -12.70 -0.50
CA LEU A 147 -7.22 -13.74 -0.12
C LEU A 147 -7.03 -13.76 1.40
N CYS A 148 -6.80 -12.62 2.06
CA CYS A 148 -6.73 -12.53 3.52
C CYS A 148 -8.01 -13.06 4.19
N GLU A 149 -9.19 -12.62 3.75
CA GLU A 149 -10.48 -13.10 4.25
C GLU A 149 -10.64 -14.63 4.08
N SER A 150 -10.19 -15.16 2.94
CA SER A 150 -10.28 -16.60 2.63
C SER A 150 -9.39 -17.43 3.54
N TYR A 151 -8.14 -16.98 3.79
CA TYR A 151 -7.24 -17.63 4.73
C TYR A 151 -7.79 -17.60 6.17
N ASN A 152 -8.34 -16.46 6.60
CA ASN A 152 -8.97 -16.35 7.91
C ASN A 152 -10.11 -17.33 8.07
N ARG A 153 -11.00 -17.40 7.09
CA ARG A 153 -12.18 -18.30 7.11
C ARG A 153 -11.79 -19.77 7.05
N GLN A 154 -10.83 -20.14 6.20
CA GLN A 154 -10.47 -21.54 5.96
C GLN A 154 -9.51 -22.09 6.99
N HIS A 155 -8.57 -21.27 7.45
CA HIS A 155 -7.42 -21.73 8.24
C HIS A 155 -7.32 -21.07 9.62
N GLY A 156 -8.22 -20.14 9.96
CA GLY A 156 -8.22 -19.44 11.25
C GLY A 156 -7.02 -18.52 11.44
N THR A 157 -6.46 -17.98 10.37
CA THR A 157 -5.40 -16.96 10.44
C THR A 157 -5.94 -15.62 10.94
N ASP A 158 -5.05 -14.72 11.36
CA ASP A 158 -5.39 -13.33 11.72
C ASP A 158 -4.73 -12.36 10.71
N PHE A 159 -5.24 -12.39 9.47
CA PHE A 159 -4.78 -11.53 8.38
C PHE A 159 -5.76 -10.39 8.20
N ARG A 160 -5.27 -9.17 8.42
CA ARG A 160 -6.09 -7.95 8.47
C ARG A 160 -5.82 -7.09 7.26
N SER A 161 -6.83 -6.35 6.81
CA SER A 161 -6.71 -5.42 5.68
C SER A 161 -7.18 -4.04 6.11
N VAL A 162 -6.46 -3.01 5.67
CA VAL A 162 -6.85 -1.60 5.83
C VAL A 162 -6.87 -0.91 4.48
N MET A 163 -7.80 0.04 4.29
CA MET A 163 -8.00 0.76 3.05
C MET A 163 -7.66 2.25 3.23
N PRO A 164 -6.36 2.62 3.18
CA PRO A 164 -5.97 4.01 3.32
C PRO A 164 -6.52 4.85 2.17
N THR A 165 -6.88 6.10 2.47
CA THR A 165 -7.23 7.12 1.50
C THR A 165 -5.97 7.68 0.80
N ASN A 166 -6.05 8.85 0.16
CA ASN A 166 -4.88 9.44 -0.52
C ASN A 166 -3.84 9.87 0.51
N LEU A 167 -2.70 9.21 0.49
CA LEU A 167 -1.62 9.46 1.42
C LEU A 167 -0.68 10.54 0.89
N TYR A 168 -0.10 11.30 1.81
CA TYR A 168 0.96 12.26 1.54
C TYR A 168 1.94 12.31 2.71
N GLY A 169 3.18 12.74 2.45
CA GLY A 169 4.16 12.94 3.52
C GLY A 169 5.60 12.73 3.10
N ILE A 170 6.43 12.43 4.10
CA ILE A 170 7.87 12.22 3.92
C ILE A 170 8.11 10.99 3.04
N ASN A 171 9.06 11.10 2.10
CA ASN A 171 9.39 10.10 1.09
C ASN A 171 8.30 9.86 0.02
N ASP A 172 7.43 10.85 -0.19
CA ASP A 172 6.49 10.79 -1.31
C ASP A 172 7.22 10.94 -2.66
N ASN A 173 6.54 10.53 -3.74
CA ASN A 173 7.08 10.59 -5.09
C ASN A 173 6.76 11.94 -5.76
N PHE A 174 7.81 12.73 -6.04
CA PHE A 174 7.71 14.04 -6.69
C PHE A 174 7.98 14.01 -8.21
N TYR A 175 8.07 12.86 -8.86
CA TYR A 175 8.25 12.78 -10.32
C TYR A 175 7.01 13.28 -11.05
N SER A 176 7.21 14.22 -11.98
CA SER A 176 6.13 15.00 -12.64
C SER A 176 5.04 14.16 -13.31
N GLU A 177 5.38 13.00 -13.84
CA GLU A 177 4.46 12.16 -14.63
C GLU A 177 3.76 11.08 -13.79
N ASN A 178 4.36 10.68 -12.65
CA ASN A 178 3.93 9.51 -11.88
C ASN A 178 3.51 9.84 -10.45
N SER A 179 3.58 11.12 -10.04
CA SER A 179 3.23 11.54 -8.69
C SER A 179 1.72 11.71 -8.47
N HIS A 180 1.30 11.57 -7.22
CA HIS A 180 -0.05 11.94 -6.80
C HIS A 180 -0.24 13.47 -6.76
N VAL A 181 -1.47 13.90 -6.56
CA VAL A 181 -1.86 15.33 -6.71
C VAL A 181 -1.10 16.27 -5.78
N ILE A 182 -0.91 15.94 -4.50
CA ILE A 182 -0.22 16.82 -3.55
C ILE A 182 1.25 17.00 -3.94
N PRO A 183 2.09 15.95 -4.06
CA PRO A 183 3.48 16.13 -4.45
C PRO A 183 3.64 16.74 -5.85
N ALA A 184 2.75 16.43 -6.81
CA ALA A 184 2.77 17.06 -8.13
C ALA A 184 2.55 18.56 -8.06
N LEU A 185 1.56 19.03 -7.30
CA LEU A 185 1.29 20.46 -7.14
C LEU A 185 2.39 21.17 -6.36
N MET A 186 2.87 20.58 -5.27
CA MET A 186 4.00 21.13 -4.51
C MET A 186 5.21 21.36 -5.40
N ARG A 187 5.58 20.38 -6.22
CA ARG A 187 6.69 20.51 -7.16
C ARG A 187 6.45 21.61 -8.19
N ARG A 188 5.29 21.64 -8.83
CA ARG A 188 4.95 22.66 -9.84
C ARG A 188 4.97 24.08 -9.28
N PHE A 189 4.40 24.30 -8.10
CA PHE A 189 4.45 25.61 -7.44
C PHE A 189 5.86 26.00 -7.05
N HIS A 190 6.66 25.06 -6.57
CA HIS A 190 8.06 25.32 -6.23
C HIS A 190 8.87 25.69 -7.47
N GLU A 191 8.78 24.92 -8.56
CA GLU A 191 9.48 25.16 -9.82
C GLU A 191 9.07 26.52 -10.43
N ALA A 192 7.77 26.81 -10.49
CA ALA A 192 7.27 28.10 -10.97
C ALA A 192 7.81 29.30 -10.16
N LYS A 193 7.87 29.16 -8.82
CA LYS A 193 8.45 30.18 -7.96
C LYS A 193 9.94 30.39 -8.26
N VAL A 194 10.70 29.32 -8.43
CA VAL A 194 12.14 29.37 -8.75
C VAL A 194 12.37 30.01 -10.11
N ASN A 195 11.59 29.61 -11.11
CA ASN A 195 11.67 30.10 -12.49
C ASN A 195 11.08 31.51 -12.65
N LYS A 196 10.33 32.01 -11.65
CA LYS A 196 9.56 33.27 -11.71
C LYS A 196 8.47 33.23 -12.78
N ASP A 197 7.85 32.07 -12.98
CA ASP A 197 6.72 31.91 -13.89
C ASP A 197 5.52 32.71 -13.38
N ALA A 198 4.81 33.38 -14.31
CA ALA A 198 3.64 34.19 -13.96
C ALA A 198 2.42 33.34 -13.58
N GLU A 199 2.37 32.10 -14.07
CA GLU A 199 1.21 31.22 -13.94
C GLU A 199 1.66 29.77 -13.70
N VAL A 200 0.80 29.01 -13.00
CA VAL A 200 0.93 27.54 -12.85
C VAL A 200 -0.30 26.88 -13.44
N VAL A 201 -0.12 25.99 -14.41
CA VAL A 201 -1.22 25.23 -14.98
C VAL A 201 -1.65 24.11 -14.03
N VAL A 202 -2.89 24.16 -13.58
CA VAL A 202 -3.55 23.11 -12.78
C VAL A 202 -4.55 22.37 -13.66
N TRP A 203 -4.45 21.06 -13.72
CA TRP A 203 -5.33 20.25 -14.56
C TRP A 203 -6.71 20.08 -13.96
N GLY A 204 -7.74 20.10 -14.79
CA GLY A 204 -9.13 19.89 -14.42
C GLY A 204 -9.85 21.20 -14.03
N THR A 205 -11.04 21.04 -13.47
CA THR A 205 -11.94 22.16 -13.14
C THR A 205 -11.73 22.70 -11.73
N GLY A 206 -10.93 22.04 -10.90
CA GLY A 206 -10.77 22.37 -9.46
C GLY A 206 -11.91 21.88 -8.57
N ASN A 207 -12.95 21.24 -9.11
CA ASN A 207 -14.13 20.81 -8.34
C ASN A 207 -13.97 19.43 -7.67
N ALA A 208 -12.90 18.71 -7.97
CA ALA A 208 -12.70 17.36 -7.43
C ALA A 208 -12.41 17.39 -5.92
N MET A 209 -13.29 16.77 -5.13
CA MET A 209 -13.09 16.57 -3.69
C MET A 209 -12.28 15.30 -3.47
N ARG A 210 -11.32 15.35 -2.53
CA ARG A 210 -10.49 14.21 -2.14
C ARG A 210 -10.24 14.24 -0.64
N GLU A 211 -10.20 13.06 -0.05
CA GLU A 211 -9.75 12.86 1.31
C GLU A 211 -8.25 12.60 1.32
N PHE A 212 -7.53 13.22 2.26
CA PHE A 212 -6.09 13.06 2.43
C PHE A 212 -5.76 12.66 3.86
N LEU A 213 -4.78 11.78 4.01
CA LEU A 213 -4.28 11.34 5.30
C LEU A 213 -2.76 11.45 5.34
N TYR A 214 -2.22 12.05 6.39
CA TYR A 214 -0.78 12.13 6.59
C TYR A 214 -0.20 10.74 6.88
N VAL A 215 0.93 10.43 6.26
CA VAL A 215 1.47 9.07 6.24
C VAL A 215 1.88 8.54 7.63
N ASP A 216 2.36 9.41 8.53
CA ASP A 216 2.71 8.96 9.89
C ASP A 216 1.46 8.67 10.73
N ASP A 217 0.36 9.42 10.55
CA ASP A 217 -0.93 9.12 11.19
C ASP A 217 -1.49 7.78 10.69
N MET A 218 -1.38 7.53 9.39
CA MET A 218 -1.74 6.24 8.79
C MET A 218 -0.89 5.10 9.37
N ALA A 219 0.42 5.31 9.56
CA ALA A 219 1.30 4.30 10.16
C ALA A 219 0.88 3.99 11.61
N VAL A 220 0.56 5.01 12.41
CA VAL A 220 0.04 4.84 13.78
C VAL A 220 -1.26 4.05 13.78
N ALA A 221 -2.22 4.42 12.92
CA ALA A 221 -3.51 3.73 12.80
C ALA A 221 -3.33 2.26 12.33
N SER A 222 -2.44 2.02 11.38
CA SER A 222 -2.14 0.68 10.88
C SER A 222 -1.56 -0.23 11.96
N LEU A 223 -0.63 0.28 12.76
CA LEU A 223 -0.08 -0.46 13.89
C LEU A 223 -1.12 -0.71 14.98
N PHE A 224 -2.01 0.24 15.24
CA PHE A 224 -3.14 0.04 16.15
C PHE A 224 -4.03 -1.12 15.67
N VAL A 225 -4.41 -1.12 14.38
CA VAL A 225 -5.20 -2.23 13.81
C VAL A 225 -4.47 -3.56 13.92
N LEU A 226 -3.15 -3.60 13.68
CA LEU A 226 -2.36 -4.83 13.77
C LEU A 226 -2.30 -5.37 15.23
N GLU A 227 -2.40 -4.50 16.23
CA GLU A 227 -2.32 -4.87 17.66
C GLU A 227 -3.65 -5.28 18.27
N LEU A 228 -4.81 -4.87 17.71
CA LEU A 228 -6.13 -5.33 18.15
C LEU A 228 -6.25 -6.86 18.17
#